data_d3f77a6a5f201d958ae8dbbbe649c0ff
#
_entry.id   d3f77a6a5f201d958ae8dbbbe649c0ff
#
_cell.length_a   1.000
_cell.length_b   1.000
_cell.length_c   1.000
_cell.angle_alpha   90.00
_cell.angle_beta   90.00
_cell.angle_gamma   90.00
#
_symmetry.space_group_name_H-M   'P 1'
#
loop_
_entity.id
_entity.type
_entity.pdbx_description
1 polymer ?
#
loop_
_entity_poly.entity_id
_entity_poly.type
_entity_poly.pdbx_seq_one_letter_code
_entity_poly.pdbx_strand_id
1 'polypeptide(L)'
;LLKSKQGLFIDGVDLEERLTDDNNFLYDYFIVNDVRGRGIIGEENTLTEVTDMDGAHASTSHTPVRPLEVDITVKSDTENGLHRKLERLDDILRRGTDLRIEFRDEEDRSYYGRLDAVDGVFPTDVVYQATLTFICPDPYKYGSEKEVDFEDDSTVVENNGTATAKPIFELTAKEKATFAMIANGEEEYNLIGEPAEVDTEVVDTRTLLLEERGQTLDTWTESGTEVDGTVDGTLGTDNDGITVP
;
A
#
# COMPACT_ATOMS: atom_id res chain seq x y z
N LEU A 1 3.35 -35.59 2.73
CA LEU A 1 3.34 -34.42 3.60
C LEU A 1 1.92 -34.07 4.00
N LEU A 2 1.66 -33.93 5.31
CA LEU A 2 0.37 -33.46 5.81
C LEU A 2 0.38 -31.91 5.73
N LYS A 3 -0.48 -31.37 4.89
CA LYS A 3 -0.64 -29.92 4.76
C LYS A 3 -2.04 -29.52 5.15
N SER A 4 -2.17 -28.47 5.93
CA SER A 4 -3.46 -27.89 6.24
C SER A 4 -4.07 -27.20 5.02
N LYS A 5 -5.38 -26.98 5.07
CA LYS A 5 -6.07 -26.25 4.02
C LYS A 5 -5.61 -24.79 4.00
N GLN A 6 -5.34 -24.25 5.18
CA GLN A 6 -5.09 -22.80 5.35
C GLN A 6 -3.61 -22.43 5.30
N GLY A 7 -2.68 -23.35 5.51
CA GLY A 7 -1.22 -23.17 5.43
C GLY A 7 -0.70 -21.75 5.59
N LEU A 8 0.35 -21.54 6.33
CA LEU A 8 0.94 -20.22 6.59
C LEU A 8 2.25 -20.05 5.83
N PHE A 9 2.34 -18.97 5.07
CA PHE A 9 3.56 -18.56 4.39
C PHE A 9 4.04 -17.24 5.00
N ILE A 10 5.31 -17.17 5.29
CA ILE A 10 5.98 -15.95 5.76
C ILE A 10 7.09 -15.63 4.76
N ASP A 11 7.02 -14.44 4.16
CA ASP A 11 7.96 -13.99 3.12
C ASP A 11 8.14 -15.03 2.01
N GLY A 12 7.04 -15.70 1.63
CA GLY A 12 7.02 -16.71 0.58
C GLY A 12 7.51 -18.09 1.03
N VAL A 13 7.83 -18.27 2.30
CA VAL A 13 8.28 -19.57 2.85
C VAL A 13 7.10 -20.30 3.47
N ASP A 14 6.75 -21.47 2.94
CA ASP A 14 5.76 -22.39 3.52
C ASP A 14 6.27 -22.94 4.86
N LEU A 15 5.66 -22.50 5.97
CA LEU A 15 6.09 -22.92 7.30
C LEU A 15 5.78 -24.39 7.57
N GLU A 16 4.72 -24.94 6.99
CA GLU A 16 4.41 -26.36 7.14
C GLU A 16 5.46 -27.22 6.47
N GLU A 17 5.98 -26.79 5.32
CA GLU A 17 7.04 -27.50 4.63
C GLU A 17 8.39 -27.30 5.32
N ARG A 18 8.64 -26.10 5.80
CA ARG A 18 9.91 -25.71 6.41
C ARG A 18 10.16 -26.37 7.76
N LEU A 19 9.07 -26.62 8.52
CA LEU A 19 9.14 -27.10 9.91
C LEU A 19 8.64 -28.53 10.09
N THR A 20 8.28 -29.24 9.03
CA THR A 20 7.86 -30.64 9.06
C THR A 20 8.98 -31.53 8.54
N ASP A 21 9.17 -32.68 9.17
CA ASP A 21 10.05 -33.71 8.63
C ASP A 21 9.24 -34.66 7.71
N ASP A 22 9.49 -34.59 6.42
CA ASP A 22 8.82 -35.40 5.42
C ASP A 22 8.95 -36.91 5.64
N ASN A 23 10.03 -37.32 6.29
CA ASN A 23 10.26 -38.75 6.56
C ASN A 23 9.50 -39.22 7.79
N ASN A 24 9.05 -38.33 8.64
CA ASN A 24 8.40 -38.64 9.92
C ASN A 24 7.15 -37.76 10.19
N PHE A 25 6.46 -37.34 9.15
CA PHE A 25 5.34 -36.40 9.21
C PHE A 25 4.19 -36.76 10.15
N LEU A 26 4.12 -37.98 10.59
CA LEU A 26 3.10 -38.43 11.58
C LEU A 26 3.47 -38.02 13.01
N TYR A 27 4.73 -37.84 13.29
CA TYR A 27 5.23 -37.56 14.62
C TYR A 27 6.01 -36.27 14.73
N ASP A 28 6.41 -35.68 13.59
CA ASP A 28 7.20 -34.49 13.52
C ASP A 28 6.62 -33.54 12.47
N TYR A 29 5.82 -32.57 12.91
CA TYR A 29 5.12 -31.66 12.00
C TYR A 29 4.85 -30.29 12.61
N PHE A 30 4.61 -29.33 11.73
CA PHE A 30 3.98 -28.04 11.99
C PHE A 30 2.70 -27.98 11.17
N ILE A 31 1.59 -27.55 11.75
CA ILE A 31 0.32 -27.45 11.05
C ILE A 31 -0.47 -26.24 11.55
N VAL A 32 -1.13 -25.57 10.62
CA VAL A 32 -2.08 -24.49 10.90
C VAL A 32 -3.47 -25.11 11.10
N ASN A 33 -4.07 -24.87 12.25
CA ASN A 33 -5.37 -25.41 12.61
C ASN A 33 -6.51 -24.50 12.15
N ASP A 34 -6.36 -23.20 12.37
CA ASP A 34 -7.36 -22.20 12.06
C ASP A 34 -6.73 -20.82 11.85
N VAL A 35 -7.41 -19.96 11.09
CA VAL A 35 -6.99 -18.59 10.84
C VAL A 35 -8.17 -17.65 10.94
N ARG A 36 -8.07 -16.65 11.81
CA ARG A 36 -9.09 -15.62 12.04
C ARG A 36 -8.57 -14.26 11.67
N GLY A 37 -9.48 -13.30 11.49
CA GLY A 37 -9.15 -11.91 11.16
C GLY A 37 -9.07 -11.60 9.66
N ARG A 38 -9.28 -12.60 8.79
CA ARG A 38 -9.22 -12.42 7.34
C ARG A 38 -10.50 -11.85 6.73
N GLY A 39 -11.56 -11.79 7.51
CA GLY A 39 -12.86 -11.34 7.06
C GLY A 39 -12.99 -9.82 6.95
N ILE A 40 -14.22 -9.37 7.07
CA ILE A 40 -14.57 -7.95 7.07
C ILE A 40 -14.10 -7.35 8.39
N ILE A 41 -13.48 -6.19 8.31
CA ILE A 41 -13.12 -5.39 9.49
C ILE A 41 -14.22 -4.36 9.69
N GLY A 42 -14.59 -4.17 10.95
CA GLY A 42 -15.48 -3.08 11.33
C GLY A 42 -14.74 -1.74 11.30
N GLU A 43 -15.50 -0.68 11.28
CA GLU A 43 -14.96 0.67 11.39
C GLU A 43 -15.08 1.15 12.84
N GLU A 44 -14.09 1.89 13.29
CA GLU A 44 -14.14 2.60 14.54
C GLU A 44 -14.76 3.96 14.31
N ASN A 45 -15.91 4.18 14.99
CA ASN A 45 -16.68 5.40 14.85
C ASN A 45 -16.50 6.27 16.09
N THR A 46 -16.16 7.52 15.89
CA THR A 46 -16.14 8.52 16.97
C THR A 46 -17.55 9.04 17.20
N LEU A 47 -18.10 8.71 18.34
CA LEU A 47 -19.45 9.09 18.75
C LEU A 47 -19.42 10.21 19.78
N THR A 48 -20.26 11.20 19.60
CA THR A 48 -20.45 12.29 20.55
C THR A 48 -21.87 12.27 21.05
N GLU A 49 -22.03 12.03 22.35
CA GLU A 49 -23.34 12.09 23.03
C GLU A 49 -23.65 13.52 23.43
N VAL A 50 -24.87 13.92 23.21
CA VAL A 50 -25.38 15.24 23.58
C VAL A 50 -26.44 15.06 24.66
N THR A 51 -26.36 15.87 25.69
CA THR A 51 -27.31 15.82 26.78
C THR A 51 -28.74 16.03 26.25
N ASP A 52 -29.67 15.24 26.75
CA ASP A 52 -31.09 15.26 26.38
C ASP A 52 -31.40 14.85 24.94
N MET A 53 -30.47 14.15 24.27
CA MET A 53 -30.66 13.55 22.95
C MET A 53 -30.55 12.03 23.04
N ASP A 54 -31.50 11.33 22.43
CA ASP A 54 -31.40 9.87 22.30
C ASP A 54 -30.36 9.51 21.24
N GLY A 55 -29.40 8.67 21.62
CA GLY A 55 -28.34 8.22 20.74
C GLY A 55 -27.14 9.15 20.74
N ALA A 56 -26.40 9.19 19.66
CA ALA A 56 -25.16 9.95 19.52
C ALA A 56 -24.92 10.39 18.08
N HIS A 57 -24.16 11.44 17.91
CA HIS A 57 -23.67 11.87 16.61
C HIS A 57 -22.38 11.10 16.26
N ALA A 58 -22.37 10.45 15.10
CA ALA A 58 -21.15 9.88 14.53
C ALA A 58 -20.42 10.99 13.76
N SER A 59 -19.19 11.29 14.15
CA SER A 59 -18.42 12.36 13.53
C SER A 59 -17.39 11.87 12.52
N THR A 60 -16.60 10.89 12.89
CA THR A 60 -15.56 10.32 12.02
C THR A 60 -15.55 8.81 12.13
N SER A 61 -15.11 8.17 11.06
CA SER A 61 -14.97 6.72 10.96
C SER A 61 -13.61 6.41 10.35
N HIS A 62 -12.97 5.38 10.82
CA HIS A 62 -11.73 4.87 10.22
C HIS A 62 -11.62 3.37 10.40
N THR A 63 -10.90 2.73 9.50
CA THR A 63 -10.60 1.31 9.57
C THR A 63 -9.44 1.10 10.54
N PRO A 64 -9.62 0.36 11.63
CA PRO A 64 -8.54 0.08 12.57
C PRO A 64 -7.53 -0.90 11.99
N VAL A 65 -6.44 -1.11 12.73
CA VAL A 65 -5.46 -2.15 12.40
C VAL A 65 -6.12 -3.51 12.30
N ARG A 66 -5.60 -4.38 11.46
CA ARG A 66 -6.12 -5.74 11.29
C ARG A 66 -5.36 -6.71 12.17
N PRO A 67 -6.00 -7.34 13.14
CA PRO A 67 -5.41 -8.48 13.84
C PRO A 67 -5.65 -9.76 13.03
N LEU A 68 -4.61 -10.56 12.87
CA LEU A 68 -4.68 -11.90 12.31
C LEU A 68 -4.29 -12.88 13.41
N GLU A 69 -5.16 -13.82 13.71
CA GLU A 69 -4.89 -14.87 14.67
C GLU A 69 -4.74 -16.20 13.95
N VAL A 70 -3.64 -16.85 14.18
CA VAL A 70 -3.29 -18.12 13.55
C VAL A 70 -3.07 -19.17 14.61
N ASP A 71 -3.97 -20.15 14.68
CA ASP A 71 -3.84 -21.27 15.60
C ASP A 71 -2.95 -22.34 14.99
N ILE A 72 -1.91 -22.70 15.71
CA ILE A 72 -0.91 -23.66 15.24
C ILE A 72 -0.76 -24.83 16.18
N THR A 73 -0.33 -25.96 15.64
CA THR A 73 0.19 -27.10 16.41
C THR A 73 1.56 -27.46 15.87
N VAL A 74 2.51 -27.52 16.77
CA VAL A 74 3.88 -27.98 16.51
C VAL A 74 4.11 -29.27 17.28
N LYS A 75 4.56 -30.28 16.59
CA LYS A 75 4.89 -31.58 17.20
C LYS A 75 6.28 -32.04 16.77
N SER A 76 6.96 -32.72 17.66
CA SER A 76 8.19 -33.40 17.35
C SER A 76 8.21 -34.79 18.01
N ASP A 77 9.07 -35.66 17.55
CA ASP A 77 9.28 -36.99 18.12
C ASP A 77 10.08 -36.94 19.41
N THR A 78 10.73 -35.83 19.71
CA THR A 78 11.49 -35.60 20.94
C THR A 78 11.26 -34.20 21.48
N GLU A 79 11.39 -34.04 22.80
CA GLU A 79 11.30 -32.74 23.48
C GLU A 79 12.33 -31.74 22.93
N ASN A 80 13.58 -32.19 22.78
CA ASN A 80 14.64 -31.36 22.25
C ASN A 80 14.39 -30.96 20.78
N GLY A 81 13.75 -31.84 20.00
CA GLY A 81 13.32 -31.56 18.64
C GLY A 81 12.27 -30.45 18.61
N LEU A 82 11.29 -30.53 19.54
CA LEU A 82 10.26 -29.51 19.66
C LEU A 82 10.87 -28.12 19.96
N HIS A 83 11.76 -28.05 20.98
CA HIS A 83 12.39 -26.77 21.32
C HIS A 83 13.15 -26.17 20.13
N ARG A 84 13.89 -26.96 19.37
CA ARG A 84 14.60 -26.50 18.17
C ARG A 84 13.67 -26.00 17.08
N LYS A 85 12.49 -26.59 16.96
CA LYS A 85 11.48 -26.09 16.02
C LYS A 85 10.92 -24.74 16.46
N LEU A 86 10.65 -24.58 17.74
CA LEU A 86 10.17 -23.33 18.29
C LEU A 86 11.21 -22.22 18.14
N GLU A 87 12.50 -22.52 18.35
CA GLU A 87 13.58 -21.57 18.11
C GLU A 87 13.63 -21.14 16.62
N ARG A 88 13.45 -22.08 15.69
CA ARG A 88 13.41 -21.76 14.26
C ARG A 88 12.18 -20.94 13.88
N LEU A 89 11.06 -21.25 14.49
CA LEU A 89 9.83 -20.49 14.28
C LEU A 89 9.99 -19.06 14.80
N ASP A 90 10.56 -18.90 15.98
CA ASP A 90 10.81 -17.60 16.59
C ASP A 90 11.76 -16.77 15.71
N ASP A 91 12.80 -17.35 15.16
CA ASP A 91 13.74 -16.69 14.25
C ASP A 91 13.07 -16.22 12.97
N ILE A 92 12.11 -16.97 12.45
CA ILE A 92 11.37 -16.59 11.26
C ILE A 92 10.41 -15.44 11.55
N LEU A 93 9.80 -15.44 12.73
CA LEU A 93 8.73 -14.49 13.07
C LEU A 93 9.24 -13.18 13.65
N ARG A 94 10.43 -13.16 14.25
CA ARG A 94 11.00 -11.98 14.93
C ARG A 94 12.01 -11.24 14.06
N ARG A 95 11.58 -10.61 13.02
CA ARG A 95 12.50 -9.87 12.14
C ARG A 95 12.55 -8.36 12.38
N GLY A 96 11.68 -7.82 13.22
CA GLY A 96 11.64 -6.40 13.53
C GLY A 96 11.12 -5.53 12.37
N THR A 97 10.68 -6.15 11.29
CA THR A 97 10.07 -5.52 10.13
C THR A 97 8.72 -6.16 9.86
N ASP A 98 7.92 -5.54 9.01
CA ASP A 98 6.67 -6.16 8.59
C ASP A 98 6.96 -7.41 7.77
N LEU A 99 6.28 -8.49 8.12
CA LEU A 99 6.35 -9.78 7.46
C LEU A 99 5.26 -9.83 6.39
N ARG A 100 5.57 -10.38 5.25
CA ARG A 100 4.57 -10.72 4.25
C ARG A 100 3.92 -12.05 4.64
N ILE A 101 2.64 -11.99 4.97
CA ILE A 101 1.85 -13.11 5.46
C ILE A 101 0.88 -13.54 4.38
N GLU A 102 0.88 -14.82 4.03
CA GLU A 102 0.00 -15.37 3.01
C GLU A 102 -0.56 -16.71 3.48
N PHE A 103 -1.72 -17.09 2.94
CA PHE A 103 -2.41 -18.31 3.31
C PHE A 103 -2.71 -19.15 2.06
N ARG A 104 -2.58 -20.47 2.19
CA ARG A 104 -2.73 -21.41 1.06
C ARG A 104 -4.13 -21.40 0.45
N ASP A 105 -5.16 -21.11 1.23
CA ASP A 105 -6.55 -21.07 0.77
C ASP A 105 -6.99 -19.68 0.30
N GLU A 106 -6.10 -18.71 0.31
CA GLU A 106 -6.35 -17.35 -0.14
C GLU A 106 -5.19 -16.91 -1.05
N GLU A 107 -5.05 -17.63 -2.16
CA GLU A 107 -4.03 -17.34 -3.16
C GLU A 107 -4.21 -15.93 -3.70
N ASP A 108 -3.12 -15.30 -4.10
CA ASP A 108 -3.09 -13.93 -4.61
C ASP A 108 -3.44 -12.85 -3.59
N ARG A 109 -3.39 -13.16 -2.30
CA ARG A 109 -3.58 -12.16 -1.24
C ARG A 109 -2.47 -12.25 -0.22
N SER A 110 -1.87 -11.09 0.04
CA SER A 110 -0.83 -10.91 1.04
C SER A 110 -1.27 -9.90 2.08
N TYR A 111 -0.83 -10.11 3.30
CA TYR A 111 -0.98 -9.19 4.42
C TYR A 111 0.41 -8.77 4.88
N TYR A 112 0.54 -7.57 5.40
CA TYR A 112 1.80 -7.08 5.96
C TYR A 112 1.62 -6.76 7.41
N GLY A 113 2.33 -7.47 8.28
CA GLY A 113 2.16 -7.33 9.71
C GLY A 113 3.31 -7.86 10.51
N ARG A 114 3.23 -7.67 11.80
CA ARG A 114 4.25 -8.11 12.78
C ARG A 114 3.62 -9.02 13.80
N LEU A 115 4.42 -9.96 14.30
CA LEU A 115 4.01 -10.75 15.44
C LEU A 115 3.88 -9.85 16.67
N ASP A 116 2.70 -9.84 17.26
CA ASP A 116 2.37 -9.03 18.43
C ASP A 116 2.34 -9.86 19.70
N ALA A 117 1.67 -11.00 19.65
CA ALA A 117 1.52 -11.87 20.79
C ALA A 117 1.53 -13.35 20.42
N VAL A 118 1.93 -14.17 21.35
CA VAL A 118 1.86 -15.61 21.25
C VAL A 118 1.25 -16.14 22.54
N ASP A 119 0.12 -16.82 22.42
CA ASP A 119 -0.53 -17.51 23.53
C ASP A 119 -0.40 -19.02 23.30
N GLY A 120 0.54 -19.62 24.01
CA GLY A 120 0.90 -21.00 23.76
C GLY A 120 0.95 -21.86 25.00
N VAL A 121 0.65 -23.14 24.81
CA VAL A 121 0.67 -24.17 25.85
C VAL A 121 1.37 -25.42 25.37
N PHE A 122 1.88 -26.21 26.30
CA PHE A 122 2.48 -27.51 26.06
C PHE A 122 1.52 -28.60 26.57
N PRO A 123 0.64 -29.12 25.72
CA PRO A 123 -0.22 -30.24 26.13
C PRO A 123 0.59 -31.50 26.54
N THR A 124 1.74 -31.68 25.93
CA THR A 124 2.72 -32.72 26.26
C THR A 124 4.13 -32.20 25.99
N ASP A 125 5.15 -32.93 26.45
CA ASP A 125 6.56 -32.58 26.27
C ASP A 125 7.01 -32.53 24.79
N VAL A 126 6.21 -33.10 23.90
CA VAL A 126 6.51 -33.17 22.46
C VAL A 126 5.48 -32.43 21.58
N VAL A 127 4.55 -31.72 22.19
CA VAL A 127 3.49 -30.99 21.48
C VAL A 127 3.37 -29.58 22.04
N TYR A 128 3.37 -28.60 21.15
CA TYR A 128 3.11 -27.23 21.46
C TYR A 128 1.92 -26.71 20.61
N GLN A 129 1.00 -26.06 21.25
CA GLN A 129 -0.15 -25.45 20.62
C GLN A 129 -0.17 -23.96 20.97
N ALA A 130 -0.37 -23.12 19.99
CA ALA A 130 -0.40 -21.68 20.21
C ALA A 130 -1.29 -20.95 19.22
N THR A 131 -1.74 -19.79 19.65
CA THR A 131 -2.31 -18.75 18.80
C THR A 131 -1.24 -17.68 18.58
N LEU A 132 -0.86 -17.50 17.34
CA LEU A 132 0.01 -16.41 16.91
C LEU A 132 -0.87 -15.24 16.53
N THR A 133 -0.70 -14.10 17.19
CA THR A 133 -1.42 -12.88 16.86
C THR A 133 -0.48 -11.93 16.09
N PHE A 134 -0.83 -11.63 14.87
CA PHE A 134 -0.15 -10.64 14.06
C PHE A 134 -0.98 -9.37 14.00
N ILE A 135 -0.33 -8.23 14.13
CA ILE A 135 -0.94 -6.92 13.88
C ILE A 135 -0.50 -6.43 12.50
N CYS A 136 -1.47 -6.18 11.64
CA CYS A 136 -1.25 -5.53 10.36
C CYS A 136 -1.64 -4.07 10.49
N PRO A 137 -0.65 -3.15 10.57
CA PRO A 137 -0.92 -1.72 10.69
C PRO A 137 -1.74 -1.20 9.51
N ASP A 138 -1.47 -1.73 8.33
CA ASP A 138 -2.28 -1.51 7.16
C ASP A 138 -3.34 -2.63 7.07
N PRO A 139 -4.62 -2.30 7.19
CA PRO A 139 -5.67 -3.29 7.28
C PRO A 139 -6.03 -3.93 5.94
N TYR A 140 -5.45 -3.48 4.84
CA TYR A 140 -5.79 -3.95 3.50
C TYR A 140 -5.13 -5.28 3.16
N LYS A 141 -5.74 -5.95 2.17
CA LYS A 141 -5.18 -7.14 1.54
C LYS A 141 -4.56 -6.71 0.23
N TYR A 142 -3.36 -7.12 0.00
CA TYR A 142 -2.63 -6.81 -1.22
C TYR A 142 -2.77 -7.95 -2.22
N GLY A 143 -3.06 -7.61 -3.46
CA GLY A 143 -3.01 -8.55 -4.57
C GLY A 143 -1.59 -8.77 -5.06
N SER A 144 -1.46 -9.54 -6.13
CA SER A 144 -0.19 -9.70 -6.82
C SER A 144 0.28 -8.36 -7.37
N GLU A 145 1.56 -8.10 -7.25
CA GLU A 145 2.19 -6.92 -7.80
C GLU A 145 2.01 -6.87 -9.32
N LYS A 146 1.74 -5.69 -9.82
CA LYS A 146 1.61 -5.44 -11.25
C LYS A 146 2.63 -4.40 -11.66
N GLU A 147 3.36 -4.71 -12.68
CA GLU A 147 4.32 -3.82 -13.29
C GLU A 147 3.84 -3.44 -14.67
N VAL A 148 3.89 -2.17 -14.99
CA VAL A 148 3.44 -1.63 -16.28
C VAL A 148 4.50 -0.68 -16.80
N ASP A 149 5.05 -1.00 -17.96
CA ASP A 149 6.00 -0.15 -18.64
C ASP A 149 5.30 0.99 -19.37
N PHE A 150 5.85 2.17 -19.24
CA PHE A 150 5.44 3.34 -20.02
C PHE A 150 6.27 3.37 -21.31
N GLU A 151 5.64 3.10 -22.41
CA GLU A 151 6.30 3.15 -23.73
C GLU A 151 5.96 4.43 -24.48
N ASP A 152 4.82 5.03 -24.15
CA ASP A 152 4.28 6.23 -24.76
C ASP A 152 4.09 7.35 -23.71
N ASP A 153 3.64 8.50 -24.15
CA ASP A 153 3.39 9.67 -23.29
C ASP A 153 2.28 9.42 -22.27
N SER A 154 1.45 8.42 -22.48
CA SER A 154 0.39 8.06 -21.55
C SER A 154 0.11 6.56 -21.54
N THR A 155 -0.18 6.03 -20.37
CA THR A 155 -0.51 4.63 -20.17
C THR A 155 -1.66 4.52 -19.17
N VAL A 156 -2.60 3.63 -19.46
CA VAL A 156 -3.71 3.37 -18.54
C VAL A 156 -3.33 2.25 -17.59
N VAL A 157 -3.32 2.56 -16.30
CA VAL A 157 -3.07 1.59 -15.24
C VAL A 157 -4.37 1.29 -14.51
N GLU A 158 -4.80 0.04 -14.57
CA GLU A 158 -6.07 -0.39 -14.04
C GLU A 158 -5.93 -0.99 -12.65
N ASN A 159 -6.57 -0.37 -11.67
CA ASN A 159 -6.66 -0.90 -10.31
C ASN A 159 -7.90 -1.79 -10.18
N ASN A 160 -7.69 -3.10 -10.11
CA ASN A 160 -8.78 -4.07 -9.95
C ASN A 160 -9.13 -4.31 -8.47
N GLY A 161 -8.54 -3.55 -7.56
CA GLY A 161 -8.85 -3.58 -6.14
C GLY A 161 -10.05 -2.72 -5.77
N THR A 162 -10.51 -2.87 -4.54
CA THR A 162 -11.60 -2.05 -3.97
C THR A 162 -11.09 -0.86 -3.18
N ALA A 163 -9.79 -0.80 -2.93
CA ALA A 163 -9.15 0.28 -2.21
C ALA A 163 -8.28 1.11 -3.17
N THR A 164 -8.09 2.38 -2.84
CA THR A 164 -7.20 3.25 -3.57
C THR A 164 -5.76 2.74 -3.48
N ALA A 165 -5.14 2.54 -4.62
CA ALA A 165 -3.74 2.13 -4.70
C ALA A 165 -2.85 3.36 -4.87
N LYS A 166 -1.66 3.28 -4.29
CA LYS A 166 -0.61 4.29 -4.46
C LYS A 166 0.50 3.66 -5.29
N PRO A 167 0.59 3.96 -6.58
CA PRO A 167 1.60 3.37 -7.43
C PRO A 167 3.00 3.89 -7.08
N ILE A 168 3.99 3.06 -7.36
CA ILE A 168 5.39 3.42 -7.27
C ILE A 168 5.87 3.63 -8.70
N PHE A 169 6.44 4.79 -8.97
CA PHE A 169 7.00 5.11 -10.28
C PHE A 169 8.51 4.99 -10.24
N GLU A 170 9.04 4.19 -11.15
CA GLU A 170 10.46 4.04 -11.34
C GLU A 170 10.86 4.71 -12.65
N LEU A 171 11.66 5.77 -12.54
CA LEU A 171 12.05 6.59 -13.66
C LEU A 171 13.53 6.44 -13.97
N THR A 172 13.87 6.08 -15.18
CA THR A 172 15.24 6.01 -15.65
C THR A 172 15.49 7.02 -16.76
N ALA A 173 16.28 8.04 -16.47
CA ALA A 173 16.67 9.03 -17.47
C ALA A 173 17.67 8.42 -18.46
N LYS A 174 17.30 8.30 -19.71
CA LYS A 174 18.16 7.79 -20.77
C LYS A 174 19.10 8.86 -21.31
N GLU A 175 18.72 10.12 -21.13
CA GLU A 175 19.49 11.28 -21.54
C GLU A 175 19.47 12.32 -20.43
N LYS A 176 20.22 13.41 -20.61
CA LYS A 176 20.27 14.49 -19.62
C LYS A 176 18.92 15.20 -19.59
N ALA A 177 18.28 15.16 -18.46
CA ALA A 177 17.01 15.84 -18.21
C ALA A 177 17.15 16.77 -17.01
N THR A 178 16.42 17.87 -17.03
CA THR A 178 16.37 18.83 -15.91
C THR A 178 15.20 18.56 -14.99
N PHE A 179 14.14 17.96 -15.51
CA PHE A 179 12.96 17.58 -14.73
C PHE A 179 12.25 16.37 -15.34
N ALA A 180 11.41 15.78 -14.54
CA ALA A 180 10.45 14.77 -14.95
C ALA A 180 9.12 15.05 -14.24
N MET A 181 8.03 14.86 -14.94
CA MET A 181 6.70 15.07 -14.40
C MET A 181 5.81 13.87 -14.72
N ILE A 182 5.07 13.44 -13.73
CA ILE A 182 4.05 12.41 -13.88
C ILE A 182 2.74 13.01 -13.40
N ALA A 183 1.72 12.92 -14.21
CA ALA A 183 0.39 13.41 -13.88
C ALA A 183 -0.65 12.32 -14.09
N ASN A 184 -1.66 12.29 -13.23
CA ASN A 184 -2.87 11.52 -13.50
C ASN A 184 -3.86 12.45 -14.20
N GLY A 185 -4.78 12.14 -14.86
CA GLY A 185 -5.70 13.02 -15.59
C GLY A 185 -6.61 13.87 -14.70
N GLU A 186 -6.42 13.90 -13.40
CA GLU A 186 -7.33 14.48 -12.40
C GLU A 186 -6.67 15.58 -11.56
N GLU A 187 -5.82 16.38 -12.18
CA GLU A 187 -5.17 17.54 -11.55
C GLU A 187 -4.06 17.20 -10.54
N GLU A 188 -3.74 15.94 -10.34
CA GLU A 188 -2.64 15.52 -9.49
C GLU A 188 -1.39 15.26 -10.31
N TYR A 189 -0.28 15.80 -9.87
CA TYR A 189 1.00 15.56 -10.51
C TYR A 189 2.15 15.53 -9.51
N ASN A 190 3.21 14.85 -9.91
CA ASN A 190 4.48 14.83 -9.21
C ASN A 190 5.56 15.37 -10.14
N LEU A 191 6.27 16.40 -9.69
CA LEU A 191 7.38 17.03 -10.40
C LEU A 191 8.68 16.73 -9.67
N ILE A 192 9.66 16.22 -10.40
CA ILE A 192 11.01 15.92 -9.89
C ILE A 192 11.98 16.79 -10.66
N GLY A 193 12.77 17.59 -9.96
CA GLY A 193 13.72 18.51 -10.55
C GLY A 193 13.10 19.87 -10.84
N GLU A 194 13.77 20.66 -11.63
CA GLU A 194 13.34 22.00 -12.00
C GLU A 194 13.31 22.13 -13.51
N PRO A 195 12.21 22.59 -14.07
CA PRO A 195 12.15 22.93 -15.47
C PRO A 195 13.20 23.98 -15.78
N ALA A 196 13.82 23.89 -16.93
CA ALA A 196 14.77 24.91 -17.36
C ALA A 196 14.07 26.27 -17.40
N GLU A 197 14.74 27.28 -16.90
CA GLU A 197 14.25 28.64 -17.07
C GLU A 197 14.10 28.93 -18.57
N VAL A 198 12.93 29.35 -18.91
CA VAL A 198 12.61 29.68 -20.26
C VAL A 198 13.08 31.12 -20.50
N ASP A 199 13.91 31.30 -21.49
CA ASP A 199 14.41 32.62 -21.85
C ASP A 199 13.24 33.57 -22.16
N THR A 200 13.43 34.83 -21.94
CA THR A 200 12.39 35.86 -22.10
C THR A 200 11.78 35.91 -23.50
N GLU A 201 12.43 35.31 -24.47
CA GLU A 201 11.84 35.13 -25.81
C GLU A 201 10.74 34.05 -25.85
N VAL A 202 10.54 33.33 -24.75
CA VAL A 202 9.50 32.33 -24.66
C VAL A 202 8.20 32.94 -24.09
N VAL A 203 7.90 34.12 -24.53
CA VAL A 203 6.57 34.72 -24.38
C VAL A 203 5.49 33.79 -24.93
N ASP A 204 5.82 33.04 -25.97
CA ASP A 204 4.93 32.06 -26.56
C ASP A 204 4.53 30.94 -25.59
N THR A 205 5.42 30.56 -24.70
CA THR A 205 5.12 29.53 -23.69
C THR A 205 4.05 30.02 -22.72
N ARG A 206 4.06 31.28 -22.37
CA ARG A 206 3.02 31.85 -21.50
C ARG A 206 1.66 31.88 -22.18
N THR A 207 1.64 32.17 -23.46
CA THR A 207 0.43 32.13 -24.27
C THR A 207 -0.11 30.69 -24.34
N LEU A 208 0.77 29.72 -24.57
CA LEU A 208 0.42 28.31 -24.60
C LEU A 208 -0.12 27.83 -23.25
N LEU A 209 0.49 28.24 -22.14
CA LEU A 209 0.01 27.89 -20.81
C LEU A 209 -1.40 28.42 -20.53
N LEU A 210 -1.72 29.60 -21.02
CA LEU A 210 -3.08 30.15 -20.89
C LEU A 210 -4.09 29.34 -21.72
N GLU A 211 -3.70 28.95 -22.91
CA GLU A 211 -4.54 28.10 -23.77
C GLU A 211 -4.74 26.69 -23.15
N GLU A 212 -3.68 26.10 -22.65
CA GLU A 212 -3.74 24.78 -22.05
C GLU A 212 -4.62 24.70 -20.80
N ARG A 213 -4.68 25.79 -20.06
CA ARG A 213 -5.56 25.88 -18.90
C ARG A 213 -7.03 26.07 -19.29
N GLY A 214 -7.31 26.14 -20.57
CA GLY A 214 -8.66 26.35 -21.06
C GLY A 214 -9.24 27.72 -20.70
N GLN A 215 -8.39 28.67 -20.35
CA GLN A 215 -8.84 30.03 -20.07
C GLN A 215 -9.41 30.66 -21.32
N THR A 216 -10.62 31.07 -21.23
CA THR A 216 -11.23 31.82 -22.33
C THR A 216 -10.80 33.30 -22.24
N LEU A 217 -10.44 33.88 -23.33
CA LEU A 217 -10.04 35.30 -23.37
C LEU A 217 -11.17 36.23 -22.93
N ASP A 218 -12.38 35.79 -22.98
CA ASP A 218 -13.57 36.52 -22.53
C ASP A 218 -13.51 36.93 -21.06
N THR A 219 -12.78 36.17 -20.27
CA THR A 219 -12.62 36.43 -18.83
C THR A 219 -11.41 37.31 -18.51
N TRP A 220 -10.63 37.64 -19.50
CA TRP A 220 -9.42 38.43 -19.33
C TRP A 220 -9.61 39.84 -19.81
N THR A 221 -9.18 40.80 -19.05
CA THR A 221 -9.18 42.19 -19.44
C THR A 221 -7.79 42.57 -19.91
N GLU A 222 -7.71 43.02 -21.09
CA GLU A 222 -6.46 43.55 -21.59
C GLU A 222 -6.10 44.81 -20.81
N SER A 223 -5.04 44.73 -20.08
CA SER A 223 -4.57 45.88 -19.32
C SER A 223 -3.08 46.06 -19.50
N GLY A 224 -2.70 47.22 -19.73
CA GLY A 224 -1.32 47.49 -19.91
C GLY A 224 -0.85 47.09 -21.27
N THR A 225 0.20 47.53 -21.52
CA THR A 225 0.72 47.27 -22.73
C THR A 225 1.50 46.15 -22.77
N GLU A 226 1.68 45.69 -22.97
CA GLU A 226 2.28 44.89 -23.21
C GLU A 226 2.99 44.36 -23.01
N VAL A 227 3.11 44.01 -23.02
CA VAL A 227 3.72 43.14 -23.06
C VAL A 227 3.82 42.64 -24.22
N ASP A 228 4.01 42.89 -24.81
CA ASP A 228 4.13 42.54 -25.90
C ASP A 228 3.64 41.52 -26.38
N GLY A 229 3.18 41.44 -26.57
CA GLY A 229 2.66 40.86 -26.96
C GLY A 229 1.95 40.35 -27.02
N THR A 230 1.49 40.34 -26.96
CA THR A 230 0.80 39.96 -27.11
C THR A 230 0.01 39.50 -26.49
N VAL A 231 -0.22 39.44 -26.08
CA VAL A 231 -1.07 39.04 -25.49
C VAL A 231 -2.05 39.43 -25.91
N ASP A 232 -2.15 39.79 -26.54
CA ASP A 232 -2.90 40.13 -26.93
C ASP A 232 -3.85 39.78 -26.90
N GLY A 233 -4.01 40.00 -26.82
CA GLY A 233 -4.91 40.04 -26.71
C GLY A 233 -5.47 39.53 -25.87
N THR A 234 -5.10 39.50 -25.56
CA THR A 234 -5.56 38.86 -25.00
C THR A 234 -5.09 38.68 -23.86
N LEU A 235 -4.43 38.90 -23.42
CA LEU A 235 -4.09 38.68 -22.34
C LEU A 235 -3.62 39.64 -21.66
N GLY A 236 -3.84 40.25 -21.56
CA GLY A 236 -3.59 41.10 -21.08
C GLY A 236 -3.00 41.86 -20.89
N THR A 237 -2.80 42.38 -21.11
CA THR A 237 -2.34 43.03 -21.11
C THR A 237 -1.41 43.37 -20.48
N ASP A 238 -0.79 43.88 -20.47
CA ASP A 238 0.05 44.09 -19.91
C ASP A 238 0.39 44.07 -18.98
N ASN A 239 0.43 44.32 -19.09
CA ASN A 239 0.76 44.27 -18.33
C ASN A 239 0.41 43.92 -17.47
N ASP A 240 0.25 43.88 -17.72
CA ASP A 240 -0.04 43.28 -17.17
C ASP A 240 -0.47 42.57 -16.66
N GLY A 241 -0.77 42.44 -16.88
CA GLY A 241 -1.17 41.60 -16.70
C GLY A 241 -1.48 40.78 -16.49
N ILE A 242 -1.43 40.49 -16.96
CA ILE A 242 -1.69 39.62 -16.84
C ILE A 242 -1.17 39.13 -16.39
N THR A 243 -0.97 39.52 -16.54
CA THR A 243 -0.60 39.02 -16.42
C THR A 243 -0.29 38.34 -16.22
N VAL A 244 -0.04 38.17 -16.55
CA VAL A 244 0.15 37.32 -16.42
C VAL A 244 0.58 37.16 -15.68
N PRO A 245 0.55 36.80 -15.36
CA PRO A 245 1.19 36.46 -14.85
C PRO A 245 1.92 35.88 -14.49
#